data_b8b17bf96553eb8a45507539f1bc2682
#
_entry.id   b8b17bf96553eb8a45507539f1bc2682
#
_cell.length_a   1.000
_cell.length_b   1.000
_cell.length_c   1.000
_cell.angle_alpha   90.00
_cell.angle_beta   90.00
_cell.angle_gamma   90.00
#
_symmetry.space_group_name_H-M   'P 1'
#
loop_
_entity.id
_entity.type
_entity.pdbx_description
1 polymer ?
#
loop_
_entity_poly.entity_id
_entity_poly.type
_entity_poly.pdbx_seq_one_letter_code
_entity_poly.pdbx_strand_id
1 'polypeptide(L)'
;MLLITCVLFAAAYLGGAAAETIPANNSTNASIISSINASTSMGTMNLALFSMPDTRQSTEYSCGAAAMQAVLGYWGRDIGEEDLREMLNTNEEFGTYPDDIIRVATAFGLQAEYEENMTLADLEDYVAEGIPVIVDCQAWRSVSQYNESWADTWYNGHWLVVIGIDEGNVTLEDPYILGDRGFMSREEFEARWHNVRGLDETDTVKQIHMGIAIHGEAPAFSSGLRHID
;
A
#
# COMPACT_ATOMS: atom_id res chain seq x y z
N MET A 1 -10.87 36.65 37.56
CA MET A 1 -9.83 36.21 38.48
C MET A 1 -10.45 35.03 39.27
N LEU A 2 -10.23 33.80 38.82
CA LEU A 2 -10.66 32.59 39.52
C LEU A 2 -9.51 31.59 39.40
N LEU A 3 -8.88 31.33 40.51
CA LEU A 3 -7.83 30.32 40.71
C LEU A 3 -8.49 28.94 40.80
N ILE A 4 -8.04 27.98 39.99
CA ILE A 4 -8.36 26.57 40.15
C ILE A 4 -7.06 25.85 40.54
N THR A 5 -7.09 25.37 41.78
CA THR A 5 -6.04 24.59 42.46
C THR A 5 -6.03 23.16 41.96
N CYS A 6 -4.91 22.70 41.42
CA CYS A 6 -4.66 21.26 41.17
C CYS A 6 -4.31 20.54 42.48
N VAL A 7 -5.03 19.49 42.77
CA VAL A 7 -4.74 18.53 43.85
C VAL A 7 -4.08 17.29 43.22
N LEU A 8 -2.81 17.06 43.57
CA LEU A 8 -2.07 15.83 43.25
C LEU A 8 -2.39 14.74 44.28
N PHE A 9 -2.87 13.59 43.81
CA PHE A 9 -2.92 12.38 44.62
C PHE A 9 -1.80 11.44 44.16
N ALA A 10 -0.81 11.24 45.04
CA ALA A 10 0.17 10.19 44.91
C ALA A 10 -0.31 8.99 45.77
N ALA A 11 -0.52 7.84 45.16
CA ALA A 11 -0.74 6.58 45.84
C ALA A 11 0.47 5.67 45.60
N ALA A 12 1.23 5.42 46.66
CA ALA A 12 2.27 4.43 46.69
C ALA A 12 1.68 3.06 47.03
N TYR A 13 1.92 2.05 46.18
CA TYR A 13 1.64 0.65 46.49
C TYR A 13 2.96 -0.10 46.62
N LEU A 14 3.30 -0.47 47.87
CA LEU A 14 4.31 -1.45 48.19
C LEU A 14 3.66 -2.82 48.28
N GLY A 15 4.00 -3.74 47.39
CA GLY A 15 3.56 -5.13 47.46
C GLY A 15 4.73 -6.04 47.15
N GLY A 16 5.31 -6.65 48.15
CA GLY A 16 6.36 -7.63 48.03
C GLY A 16 5.82 -8.97 47.54
N ALA A 17 6.47 -9.54 46.51
CA ALA A 17 6.20 -10.90 46.03
C ALA A 17 7.30 -11.84 46.54
N ALA A 18 6.89 -12.85 47.30
CA ALA A 18 7.76 -13.95 47.76
C ALA A 18 8.08 -14.90 46.60
N ALA A 19 9.33 -15.29 46.48
CA ALA A 19 9.78 -16.30 45.52
C ALA A 19 9.45 -17.70 46.06
N GLU A 20 8.56 -18.43 45.37
CA GLU A 20 8.38 -19.87 45.57
C GLU A 20 9.35 -20.66 44.67
N THR A 21 10.19 -21.47 45.27
CA THR A 21 11.08 -22.41 44.59
C THR A 21 10.33 -23.70 44.22
N ILE A 22 10.28 -24.02 42.92
CA ILE A 22 9.77 -25.29 42.41
C ILE A 22 10.92 -26.31 42.34
N PRO A 23 10.77 -27.53 42.88
CA PRO A 23 11.79 -28.56 42.79
C PRO A 23 11.84 -29.20 41.38
N ALA A 24 13.05 -29.38 40.86
CA ALA A 24 13.30 -30.10 39.61
C ALA A 24 12.97 -31.58 39.78
N ASN A 25 12.03 -32.08 38.99
CA ASN A 25 11.80 -33.50 38.86
C ASN A 25 12.25 -33.94 37.46
N ASN A 26 13.41 -34.60 37.45
CA ASN A 26 14.00 -35.25 36.29
C ASN A 26 13.33 -36.64 36.12
N SER A 27 12.71 -36.89 35.03
CA SER A 27 12.69 -38.09 34.22
C SER A 27 11.33 -38.34 33.55
N THR A 28 11.41 -38.82 32.30
CA THR A 28 10.31 -39.28 31.42
C THR A 28 9.54 -38.18 30.68
N ASN A 29 10.08 -37.80 29.51
CA ASN A 29 9.23 -37.46 28.35
C ASN A 29 10.08 -37.29 27.06
N ALA A 30 10.95 -38.29 26.78
CA ALA A 30 11.66 -38.34 25.49
C ALA A 30 10.82 -38.94 24.35
N SER A 31 9.56 -39.34 24.62
CA SER A 31 8.70 -40.01 23.62
C SER A 31 7.50 -39.23 23.11
N ILE A 32 7.31 -37.97 23.56
CA ILE A 32 6.21 -37.09 23.08
C ILE A 32 6.71 -36.04 22.08
N ILE A 33 8.02 -35.81 22.00
CA ILE A 33 8.59 -34.82 21.06
C ILE A 33 8.73 -35.35 19.63
N SER A 34 8.63 -36.67 19.42
CA SER A 34 8.75 -37.24 18.07
C SER A 34 7.45 -37.31 17.25
N SER A 35 6.30 -36.92 17.84
CA SER A 35 5.01 -36.93 17.14
C SER A 35 4.43 -35.56 16.82
N ILE A 36 5.16 -34.46 17.13
CA ILE A 36 4.72 -33.09 16.79
C ILE A 36 5.46 -32.55 15.54
N ASN A 37 6.43 -33.29 15.02
CA ASN A 37 7.14 -32.94 13.78
C ASN A 37 6.51 -33.44 12.49
N ALA A 38 5.24 -33.83 12.53
CA ALA A 38 4.49 -34.16 11.35
C ALA A 38 3.43 -33.08 11.11
N SER A 39 3.67 -32.26 10.09
CA SER A 39 2.69 -31.47 9.38
C SER A 39 2.19 -30.20 10.09
N THR A 40 3.02 -29.20 10.14
CA THR A 40 2.58 -27.87 9.73
C THR A 40 3.71 -27.27 8.87
N SER A 41 3.83 -27.76 7.66
CA SER A 41 4.29 -26.93 6.57
C SER A 41 3.18 -25.91 6.35
N MET A 42 3.07 -24.92 7.23
CA MET A 42 2.58 -23.63 6.83
C MET A 42 3.62 -23.15 5.83
N GLY A 43 3.30 -23.28 4.54
CA GLY A 43 4.03 -22.57 3.53
C GLY A 43 4.07 -21.13 3.99
N THR A 44 5.22 -20.66 4.39
CA THR A 44 5.53 -19.26 4.36
C THR A 44 5.39 -18.90 2.88
N MET A 45 4.18 -18.47 2.50
CA MET A 45 3.99 -17.81 1.22
C MET A 45 4.94 -16.63 1.30
N ASN A 46 6.01 -16.72 0.55
CA ASN A 46 7.01 -15.69 0.45
C ASN A 46 6.29 -14.57 -0.28
N LEU A 47 5.76 -13.61 0.50
CA LEU A 47 5.15 -12.40 -0.05
C LEU A 47 6.19 -11.79 -0.99
N ALA A 48 5.97 -11.88 -2.29
CA ALA A 48 6.81 -11.22 -3.29
C ALA A 48 6.54 -9.72 -3.18
N LEU A 49 7.15 -9.09 -2.17
CA LEU A 49 7.07 -7.66 -1.96
C LEU A 49 8.13 -6.99 -2.84
N PHE A 50 7.70 -6.10 -3.72
CA PHE A 50 8.64 -5.36 -4.54
C PHE A 50 9.50 -4.43 -3.67
N SER A 51 10.80 -4.45 -3.91
CA SER A 51 11.69 -3.41 -3.42
C SER A 51 11.49 -2.16 -4.29
N MET A 52 10.57 -1.30 -3.88
CA MET A 52 10.15 -0.10 -4.60
C MET A 52 10.47 1.14 -3.76
N PRO A 53 10.80 2.31 -4.37
CA PRO A 53 10.91 3.56 -3.62
C PRO A 53 9.66 3.82 -2.78
N ASP A 54 9.87 4.33 -1.58
CA ASP A 54 8.82 4.93 -0.77
C ASP A 54 8.68 6.40 -1.24
N THR A 55 7.55 6.75 -1.83
CA THR A 55 7.31 8.06 -2.40
C THR A 55 6.18 8.77 -1.67
N ARG A 56 6.32 10.07 -1.45
CA ARG A 56 5.31 10.88 -0.78
C ARG A 56 4.78 11.95 -1.71
N GLN A 57 3.46 11.99 -1.91
CA GLN A 57 2.82 13.09 -2.63
C GLN A 57 3.02 14.43 -1.90
N SER A 58 3.31 15.48 -2.65
CA SER A 58 3.56 16.81 -2.11
C SER A 58 2.30 17.67 -2.00
N THR A 59 1.23 17.29 -2.67
CA THR A 59 -0.07 17.98 -2.66
C THR A 59 -1.22 16.99 -2.47
N GLU A 60 -2.42 17.51 -2.15
CA GLU A 60 -3.62 16.67 -1.95
C GLU A 60 -4.11 15.95 -3.24
N TYR A 61 -3.62 16.39 -4.41
CA TYR A 61 -4.06 15.89 -5.72
C TYR A 61 -2.97 15.18 -6.54
N SER A 62 -1.76 15.03 -5.98
CA SER A 62 -0.59 14.51 -6.74
C SER A 62 -0.28 13.03 -6.50
N CYS A 63 -1.23 12.25 -5.95
CA CYS A 63 -1.05 10.81 -5.71
C CYS A 63 -0.65 10.04 -6.98
N GLY A 64 -1.24 10.36 -8.15
CA GLY A 64 -0.87 9.72 -9.41
C GLY A 64 0.56 10.01 -9.85
N ALA A 65 1.06 11.24 -9.62
CA ALA A 65 2.44 11.58 -9.92
C ALA A 65 3.42 10.85 -9.00
N ALA A 66 3.11 10.77 -7.70
CA ALA A 66 3.96 10.07 -6.74
C ALA A 66 3.91 8.54 -6.94
N ALA A 67 2.75 7.95 -7.24
CA ALA A 67 2.64 6.55 -7.62
C ALA A 67 3.49 6.23 -8.88
N MET A 68 3.42 7.10 -9.90
CA MET A 68 4.25 6.96 -11.09
C MET A 68 5.74 7.13 -10.78
N GLN A 69 6.12 8.02 -9.85
CA GLN A 69 7.50 8.18 -9.38
C GLN A 69 8.03 6.88 -8.77
N ALA A 70 7.23 6.20 -7.92
CA ALA A 70 7.60 4.93 -7.34
C ALA A 70 7.86 3.86 -8.41
N VAL A 71 6.97 3.74 -9.40
CA VAL A 71 7.08 2.77 -10.49
C VAL A 71 8.28 3.09 -11.39
N LEU A 72 8.48 4.34 -11.78
CA LEU A 72 9.65 4.76 -12.56
C LEU A 72 10.95 4.47 -11.81
N GLY A 73 11.00 4.78 -10.52
CA GLY A 73 12.15 4.46 -9.66
C GLY A 73 12.41 2.96 -9.56
N TYR A 74 11.38 2.12 -9.49
CA TYR A 74 11.51 0.66 -9.54
C TYR A 74 12.19 0.20 -10.83
N TRP A 75 11.85 0.80 -11.96
CA TRP A 75 12.47 0.52 -13.26
C TRP A 75 13.76 1.33 -13.53
N GLY A 76 14.32 1.99 -12.48
CA GLY A 76 15.59 2.69 -12.56
C GLY A 76 15.55 4.05 -13.28
N ARG A 77 14.39 4.70 -13.24
CA ARG A 77 14.20 6.07 -13.73
C ARG A 77 14.00 7.01 -12.55
N ASP A 78 14.93 7.91 -12.30
CA ASP A 78 14.92 8.88 -11.19
C ASP A 78 14.41 10.23 -11.70
N ILE A 79 13.13 10.50 -11.42
CA ILE A 79 12.42 11.72 -11.83
C ILE A 79 11.71 12.31 -10.60
N GLY A 80 11.80 13.62 -10.43
CA GLY A 80 11.12 14.33 -9.35
C GLY A 80 9.59 14.35 -9.52
N GLU A 81 8.86 14.35 -8.41
CA GLU A 81 7.39 14.40 -8.43
C GLU A 81 6.87 15.68 -9.10
N GLU A 82 7.56 16.82 -8.94
CA GLU A 82 7.18 18.09 -9.56
C GLU A 82 7.23 18.00 -11.09
N ASP A 83 8.32 17.44 -11.65
CA ASP A 83 8.44 17.22 -13.09
C ASP A 83 7.37 16.24 -13.59
N LEU A 84 7.09 15.20 -12.82
CA LEU A 84 6.05 14.24 -13.16
C LEU A 84 4.64 14.83 -13.15
N ARG A 85 4.33 15.73 -12.21
CA ARG A 85 3.04 16.44 -12.22
C ARG A 85 2.84 17.23 -13.52
N GLU A 86 3.88 17.92 -13.99
CA GLU A 86 3.84 18.64 -15.27
C GLU A 86 3.68 17.67 -16.44
N MET A 87 4.47 16.61 -16.48
CA MET A 87 4.41 15.61 -17.54
C MET A 87 3.07 14.86 -17.60
N LEU A 88 2.46 14.60 -16.45
CA LEU A 88 1.18 13.91 -16.29
C LEU A 88 -0.04 14.84 -16.41
N ASN A 89 0.16 16.13 -16.67
CA ASN A 89 -0.92 17.12 -16.65
C ASN A 89 -1.75 17.11 -15.36
N THR A 90 -1.14 16.68 -14.25
CA THR A 90 -1.80 16.58 -12.94
C THR A 90 -2.30 17.93 -12.48
N ASN A 91 -3.55 18.04 -12.06
CA ASN A 91 -4.17 19.30 -11.63
C ASN A 91 -5.06 19.11 -10.39
N GLU A 92 -5.43 20.23 -9.75
CA GLU A 92 -6.19 20.23 -8.50
C GLU A 92 -7.63 19.71 -8.66
N GLU A 93 -8.22 19.82 -9.85
CA GLU A 93 -9.63 19.52 -10.07
C GLU A 93 -9.86 18.02 -10.28
N PHE A 94 -8.95 17.35 -11.02
CA PHE A 94 -9.14 15.96 -11.45
C PHE A 94 -7.97 15.03 -11.08
N GLY A 95 -6.91 15.55 -10.47
CA GLY A 95 -5.71 14.77 -10.22
C GLY A 95 -4.98 14.36 -11.50
N THR A 96 -4.70 13.08 -11.65
CA THR A 96 -4.00 12.49 -12.82
C THR A 96 -4.92 11.54 -13.57
N TYR A 97 -4.93 11.62 -14.91
CA TYR A 97 -5.71 10.70 -15.75
C TYR A 97 -4.91 9.44 -16.12
N PRO A 98 -5.58 8.28 -16.28
CA PRO A 98 -4.93 7.03 -16.73
C PRO A 98 -4.15 7.16 -18.03
N ASP A 99 -4.72 7.87 -19.02
CA ASP A 99 -4.09 8.06 -20.34
C ASP A 99 -2.76 8.82 -20.22
N ASP A 100 -2.64 9.74 -19.27
CA ASP A 100 -1.40 10.46 -19.01
C ASP A 100 -0.35 9.56 -18.36
N ILE A 101 -0.74 8.66 -17.45
CA ILE A 101 0.16 7.64 -16.87
C ILE A 101 0.72 6.76 -17.99
N ILE A 102 -0.12 6.23 -18.87
CA ILE A 102 0.28 5.40 -20.00
C ILE A 102 1.24 6.16 -20.94
N ARG A 103 0.89 7.38 -21.28
CA ARG A 103 1.71 8.24 -22.14
C ARG A 103 3.09 8.51 -21.55
N VAL A 104 3.15 8.82 -20.27
CA VAL A 104 4.43 9.09 -19.57
C VAL A 104 5.25 7.81 -19.44
N ALA A 105 4.66 6.68 -19.04
CA ALA A 105 5.36 5.38 -19.00
C ALA A 105 6.02 5.06 -20.35
N THR A 106 5.25 5.23 -21.45
CA THR A 106 5.75 5.01 -22.81
C THR A 106 6.88 5.97 -23.19
N ALA A 107 6.81 7.24 -22.76
CA ALA A 107 7.87 8.22 -23.02
C ALA A 107 9.20 7.85 -22.32
N PHE A 108 9.14 7.13 -21.20
CA PHE A 108 10.32 6.56 -20.52
C PHE A 108 10.75 5.19 -21.05
N GLY A 109 10.14 4.71 -22.14
CA GLY A 109 10.51 3.44 -22.78
C GLY A 109 9.96 2.22 -22.04
N LEU A 110 8.93 2.39 -21.19
CA LEU A 110 8.22 1.31 -20.55
C LEU A 110 6.96 0.95 -21.36
N GLN A 111 6.50 -0.28 -21.21
CA GLN A 111 5.21 -0.69 -21.76
C GLN A 111 4.15 -0.55 -20.67
N ALA A 112 3.02 0.06 -20.98
CA ALA A 112 1.90 0.22 -20.05
C ALA A 112 0.65 -0.43 -20.65
N GLU A 113 0.02 -1.31 -19.87
CA GLU A 113 -1.20 -2.02 -20.25
C GLU A 113 -2.34 -1.56 -19.33
N TYR A 114 -3.39 -0.99 -19.91
CA TYR A 114 -4.59 -0.57 -19.18
C TYR A 114 -5.65 -1.65 -19.28
N GLU A 115 -6.20 -2.03 -18.16
CA GLU A 115 -7.27 -3.02 -18.05
C GLU A 115 -8.38 -2.54 -17.10
N GLU A 116 -9.61 -2.94 -17.35
CA GLU A 116 -10.75 -2.81 -16.45
C GLU A 116 -11.35 -4.18 -16.15
N ASN A 117 -12.10 -4.27 -15.05
CA ASN A 117 -12.69 -5.51 -14.56
C ASN A 117 -11.64 -6.59 -14.24
N MET A 118 -10.44 -6.18 -13.86
CA MET A 118 -9.42 -7.09 -13.36
C MET A 118 -9.91 -7.83 -12.11
N THR A 119 -9.34 -8.98 -11.88
CA THR A 119 -9.55 -9.78 -10.67
C THR A 119 -8.31 -9.75 -9.77
N LEU A 120 -8.46 -10.19 -8.52
CA LEU A 120 -7.29 -10.38 -7.66
C LEU A 120 -6.31 -11.41 -8.22
N ALA A 121 -6.79 -12.38 -9.00
CA ALA A 121 -5.92 -13.37 -9.64
C ALA A 121 -5.05 -12.73 -10.74
N ASP A 122 -5.58 -11.77 -11.50
CA ASP A 122 -4.78 -11.02 -12.47
C ASP A 122 -3.69 -10.21 -11.78
N LEU A 123 -3.99 -9.59 -10.63
CA LEU A 123 -2.97 -8.90 -9.82
C LEU A 123 -1.92 -9.85 -9.23
N GLU A 124 -2.32 -11.06 -8.81
CA GLU A 124 -1.41 -12.12 -8.35
C GLU A 124 -0.42 -12.51 -9.46
N ASP A 125 -0.91 -12.66 -10.67
CA ASP A 125 -0.08 -12.99 -11.83
C ASP A 125 0.92 -11.87 -12.13
N TYR A 126 0.52 -10.60 -12.18
CA TYR A 126 1.43 -9.48 -12.36
C TYR A 126 2.47 -9.37 -11.23
N VAL A 127 2.05 -9.53 -9.98
CA VAL A 127 2.97 -9.51 -8.83
C VAL A 127 3.97 -10.68 -8.92
N ALA A 128 3.53 -11.88 -9.32
CA ALA A 128 4.40 -13.05 -9.48
C ALA A 128 5.47 -12.83 -10.59
N GLU A 129 5.13 -12.04 -11.61
CA GLU A 129 6.04 -11.67 -12.70
C GLU A 129 6.94 -10.47 -12.37
N GLY A 130 6.76 -9.83 -11.22
CA GLY A 130 7.53 -8.65 -10.81
C GLY A 130 7.07 -7.36 -11.50
N ILE A 131 5.81 -7.29 -11.91
CA ILE A 131 5.21 -6.17 -12.65
C ILE A 131 4.33 -5.37 -11.71
N PRO A 132 4.69 -4.10 -11.38
CA PRO A 132 3.84 -3.23 -10.57
C PRO A 132 2.59 -2.81 -11.33
N VAL A 133 1.45 -2.82 -10.64
CA VAL A 133 0.17 -2.36 -11.19
C VAL A 133 -0.28 -1.11 -10.44
N ILE A 134 -0.41 0.01 -11.14
CA ILE A 134 -1.02 1.23 -10.60
C ILE A 134 -2.53 1.06 -10.65
N VAL A 135 -3.19 1.26 -9.52
CA VAL A 135 -4.64 1.10 -9.35
C VAL A 135 -5.27 2.37 -8.78
N ASP A 136 -6.55 2.60 -9.04
CA ASP A 136 -7.30 3.71 -8.47
C ASP A 136 -8.38 3.16 -7.52
N CYS A 137 -8.25 3.52 -6.24
CA CYS A 137 -9.10 3.01 -5.17
C CYS A 137 -9.70 4.15 -4.35
N GLN A 138 -10.81 3.88 -3.68
CA GLN A 138 -11.36 4.79 -2.68
C GLN A 138 -10.53 4.72 -1.39
N ALA A 139 -9.89 5.84 -0.99
CA ALA A 139 -9.06 5.89 0.21
C ALA A 139 -9.16 7.24 0.94
N TRP A 140 -8.64 7.30 2.17
CA TRP A 140 -8.43 8.54 2.95
C TRP A 140 -9.68 9.43 3.11
N ARG A 141 -10.84 8.82 3.28
CA ARG A 141 -12.10 9.55 3.49
C ARG A 141 -12.10 10.40 4.77
N SER A 142 -12.86 11.48 4.76
CA SER A 142 -13.04 12.36 5.93
C SER A 142 -13.83 11.66 7.05
N VAL A 143 -13.69 12.16 8.28
CA VAL A 143 -14.41 11.63 9.46
C VAL A 143 -15.94 11.62 9.27
N SER A 144 -16.48 12.58 8.52
CA SER A 144 -17.91 12.67 8.23
C SER A 144 -18.44 11.51 7.37
N GLN A 145 -17.54 10.85 6.63
CA GLN A 145 -17.87 9.74 5.72
C GLN A 145 -17.66 8.35 6.34
N TYR A 146 -17.24 8.24 7.60
CA TYR A 146 -16.93 6.94 8.23
C TYR A 146 -18.08 5.95 8.31
N ASN A 147 -19.33 6.44 8.24
CA ASN A 147 -20.52 5.60 8.26
C ASN A 147 -20.96 5.13 6.85
N GLU A 148 -20.29 5.58 5.78
CA GLU A 148 -20.58 5.17 4.42
C GLU A 148 -19.90 3.84 4.12
N SER A 149 -20.54 3.01 3.29
CA SER A 149 -19.90 1.81 2.75
C SER A 149 -18.82 2.23 1.73
N TRP A 150 -17.68 1.56 1.74
CA TRP A 150 -16.67 1.79 0.71
C TRP A 150 -17.18 1.47 -0.69
N ALA A 151 -18.00 0.44 -0.84
CA ALA A 151 -18.59 0.08 -2.13
C ALA A 151 -19.54 1.17 -2.69
N ASP A 152 -20.06 2.04 -1.84
CA ASP A 152 -20.96 3.14 -2.21
C ASP A 152 -20.25 4.49 -2.29
N THR A 153 -18.97 4.56 -1.90
CA THR A 153 -18.16 5.79 -1.90
C THR A 153 -17.50 5.97 -3.28
N TRP A 154 -17.61 7.18 -3.88
CA TRP A 154 -17.11 7.47 -5.25
C TRP A 154 -16.34 8.79 -5.34
N TYR A 155 -15.97 9.39 -4.20
CA TYR A 155 -15.43 10.76 -4.15
C TYR A 155 -14.04 10.85 -3.57
N ASN A 156 -13.42 9.71 -3.23
CA ASN A 156 -12.13 9.63 -2.55
C ASN A 156 -11.13 8.81 -3.38
N GLY A 157 -11.14 9.02 -4.70
CA GLY A 157 -10.21 8.36 -5.61
C GLY A 157 -8.77 8.63 -5.24
N HIS A 158 -7.95 7.58 -5.24
CA HIS A 158 -6.56 7.65 -4.83
C HIS A 158 -5.72 6.62 -5.58
N TRP A 159 -4.66 7.10 -6.18
CA TRP A 159 -3.72 6.27 -6.91
C TRP A 159 -2.76 5.55 -5.97
N LEU A 160 -2.69 4.24 -6.12
CA LEU A 160 -1.86 3.31 -5.34
C LEU A 160 -1.08 2.41 -6.30
N VAL A 161 0.00 1.77 -5.80
CA VAL A 161 0.69 0.73 -6.55
C VAL A 161 0.60 -0.59 -5.81
N VAL A 162 0.08 -1.63 -6.46
CA VAL A 162 0.11 -2.99 -5.92
C VAL A 162 1.54 -3.51 -6.00
N ILE A 163 2.10 -3.85 -4.84
CA ILE A 163 3.49 -4.30 -4.68
C ILE A 163 3.61 -5.70 -4.07
N GLY A 164 2.49 -6.25 -3.63
CA GLY A 164 2.42 -7.59 -3.06
C GLY A 164 0.98 -8.02 -2.85
N ILE A 165 0.72 -9.30 -2.91
CA ILE A 165 -0.58 -9.89 -2.62
C ILE A 165 -0.39 -11.28 -2.02
N ASP A 166 -1.11 -11.58 -0.94
CA ASP A 166 -1.12 -12.89 -0.29
C ASP A 166 -2.55 -13.39 -0.05
N GLU A 167 -2.71 -14.49 0.67
CA GLU A 167 -4.03 -15.08 0.96
C GLU A 167 -4.99 -14.14 1.70
N GLY A 168 -4.47 -13.19 2.47
CA GLY A 168 -5.24 -12.30 3.33
C GLY A 168 -5.30 -10.85 2.85
N ASN A 169 -4.23 -10.36 2.23
CA ASN A 169 -4.04 -8.93 2.02
C ASN A 169 -3.51 -8.58 0.62
N VAL A 170 -3.77 -7.35 0.22
CA VAL A 170 -3.10 -6.64 -0.86
C VAL A 170 -2.18 -5.60 -0.22
N THR A 171 -0.89 -5.65 -0.51
CA THR A 171 0.12 -4.70 -0.02
C THR A 171 0.37 -3.62 -1.08
N LEU A 172 0.42 -2.39 -0.64
CA LEU A 172 0.37 -1.22 -1.48
C LEU A 172 1.53 -0.26 -1.16
N GLU A 173 2.12 0.29 -2.19
CA GLU A 173 2.83 1.56 -2.10
C GLU A 173 1.77 2.66 -2.15
N ASP A 174 1.67 3.42 -1.09
CA ASP A 174 0.67 4.48 -0.93
C ASP A 174 1.35 5.84 -0.77
N PRO A 175 1.23 6.74 -1.75
CA PRO A 175 1.82 8.07 -1.67
C PRO A 175 1.34 8.94 -0.50
N TYR A 176 0.32 8.55 0.21
CA TYR A 176 -0.14 9.25 1.42
C TYR A 176 0.55 8.78 2.69
N ILE A 177 1.21 7.62 2.66
CA ILE A 177 1.99 7.05 3.76
C ILE A 177 3.48 7.31 3.52
N LEU A 178 4.20 7.81 4.53
CA LEU A 178 5.65 8.03 4.45
C LEU A 178 6.39 7.10 5.40
N GLY A 179 7.35 6.35 4.85
CA GLY A 179 8.26 5.51 5.63
C GLY A 179 7.69 4.14 5.97
N ASP A 180 6.54 3.77 5.38
CA ASP A 180 5.91 2.46 5.57
C ASP A 180 5.09 2.08 4.33
N ARG A 181 4.50 0.89 4.32
CA ARG A 181 3.62 0.40 3.25
C ARG A 181 2.20 0.30 3.75
N GLY A 182 1.24 0.59 2.86
CA GLY A 182 -0.17 0.35 3.12
C GLY A 182 -0.57 -1.10 2.88
N PHE A 183 -1.67 -1.53 3.49
CA PHE A 183 -2.32 -2.79 3.13
C PHE A 183 -3.84 -2.68 3.32
N MET A 184 -4.56 -3.51 2.58
CA MET A 184 -5.99 -3.76 2.77
C MET A 184 -6.22 -5.26 2.78
N SER A 185 -7.24 -5.75 3.51
CA SER A 185 -7.69 -7.12 3.27
C SER A 185 -8.17 -7.27 1.83
N ARG A 186 -8.15 -8.48 1.28
CA ARG A 186 -8.61 -8.74 -0.10
C ARG A 186 -10.05 -8.27 -0.31
N GLU A 187 -10.94 -8.56 0.63
CA GLU A 187 -12.34 -8.11 0.59
C GLU A 187 -12.48 -6.58 0.64
N GLU A 188 -11.69 -5.93 1.49
CA GLU A 188 -11.68 -4.46 1.58
C GLU A 188 -11.14 -3.82 0.31
N PHE A 189 -10.08 -4.38 -0.27
CA PHE A 189 -9.52 -3.89 -1.51
C PHE A 189 -10.52 -3.99 -2.66
N GLU A 190 -11.20 -5.13 -2.86
CA GLU A 190 -12.23 -5.29 -3.88
C GLU A 190 -13.38 -4.28 -3.68
N ALA A 191 -13.81 -4.04 -2.45
CA ALA A 191 -14.86 -3.07 -2.15
C ALA A 191 -14.46 -1.61 -2.41
N ARG A 192 -13.16 -1.29 -2.45
CA ARG A 192 -12.61 0.05 -2.68
C ARG A 192 -12.05 0.24 -4.10
N TRP A 193 -11.81 -0.83 -4.85
CA TRP A 193 -11.14 -0.81 -6.14
C TRP A 193 -12.07 -0.35 -7.26
N HIS A 194 -12.46 0.90 -7.19
CA HIS A 194 -13.29 1.57 -8.19
C HIS A 194 -13.14 3.09 -8.06
N ASN A 195 -13.42 3.79 -9.15
CA ASN A 195 -13.49 5.26 -9.15
C ASN A 195 -14.40 5.77 -10.27
N VAL A 196 -14.52 7.07 -10.37
CA VAL A 196 -15.16 7.77 -11.50
C VAL A 196 -14.12 8.57 -12.28
N ARG A 197 -14.28 8.58 -13.58
CA ARG A 197 -13.52 9.44 -14.50
C ARG A 197 -14.52 10.35 -15.23
N GLY A 198 -14.20 11.61 -15.37
CA GLY A 198 -15.01 12.53 -16.12
C GLY A 198 -14.63 13.98 -15.87
N LEU A 199 -15.07 14.85 -16.79
CA LEU A 199 -14.79 16.28 -16.73
C LEU A 199 -15.88 17.05 -15.98
N ASP A 200 -17.05 16.44 -15.82
CA ASP A 200 -18.20 16.99 -15.09
C ASP A 200 -19.23 15.89 -14.77
N GLU A 201 -20.31 16.25 -14.05
CA GLU A 201 -21.38 15.32 -13.65
C GLU A 201 -22.12 14.67 -14.85
N THR A 202 -22.00 15.22 -16.05
CA THR A 202 -22.69 14.72 -17.26
C THR A 202 -21.84 13.77 -18.10
N ASP A 203 -20.52 13.80 -17.90
CA ASP A 203 -19.54 12.96 -18.62
C ASP A 203 -18.74 12.05 -17.68
N THR A 204 -19.40 11.56 -16.64
CA THR A 204 -18.78 10.68 -15.65
C THR A 204 -18.86 9.22 -16.07
N VAL A 205 -17.71 8.56 -16.19
CA VAL A 205 -17.58 7.13 -16.46
C VAL A 205 -17.12 6.43 -15.20
N LYS A 206 -17.83 5.39 -14.78
CA LYS A 206 -17.42 4.52 -13.68
C LYS A 206 -16.35 3.57 -14.16
N GLN A 207 -15.25 3.52 -13.45
CA GLN A 207 -14.14 2.58 -13.62
C GLN A 207 -14.22 1.56 -12.51
N ILE A 208 -14.30 0.30 -12.87
CA ILE A 208 -14.40 -0.82 -11.93
C ILE A 208 -13.16 -1.68 -12.10
N HIS A 209 -12.44 -1.92 -11.02
CA HIS A 209 -11.26 -2.77 -10.98
C HIS A 209 -10.28 -2.44 -12.12
N MET A 210 -9.99 -1.13 -12.27
CA MET A 210 -9.03 -0.70 -13.27
C MET A 210 -7.60 -0.81 -12.75
N GLY A 211 -6.69 -1.19 -13.62
CA GLY A 211 -5.27 -1.21 -13.35
C GLY A 211 -4.44 -0.82 -14.57
N ILE A 212 -3.25 -0.30 -14.31
CA ILE A 212 -2.24 -0.01 -15.32
C ILE A 212 -0.99 -0.82 -14.95
N ALA A 213 -0.78 -1.94 -15.62
CA ALA A 213 0.42 -2.75 -15.45
C ALA A 213 1.57 -2.10 -16.22
N ILE A 214 2.70 -1.86 -15.55
CA ILE A 214 3.83 -1.17 -16.15
C ILE A 214 5.05 -2.09 -16.20
N HIS A 215 5.47 -2.44 -17.41
CA HIS A 215 6.56 -3.38 -17.69
C HIS A 215 7.85 -2.66 -18.05
N GLY A 216 8.96 -3.17 -17.53
CA GLY A 216 10.31 -2.76 -17.86
C GLY A 216 11.21 -3.99 -18.08
N GLU A 217 12.47 -3.77 -18.44
CA GLU A 217 13.39 -4.89 -18.72
C GLU A 217 13.85 -5.61 -17.44
N ALA A 218 14.21 -4.85 -16.39
CA ALA A 218 14.62 -5.39 -15.09
C ALA A 218 14.50 -4.32 -14.00
N PRO A 219 14.04 -4.70 -12.79
CA PRO A 219 14.05 -3.79 -11.65
C PRO A 219 15.48 -3.30 -11.37
N ALA A 220 15.65 -2.00 -11.22
CA ALA A 220 16.94 -1.36 -11.01
C ALA A 220 17.02 -0.56 -9.69
N PHE A 221 15.94 -0.52 -8.92
CA PHE A 221 15.94 0.14 -7.62
C PHE A 221 16.83 -0.61 -6.63
N SER A 222 17.75 0.10 -6.00
CA SER A 222 18.66 -0.43 -4.98
C SER A 222 18.47 0.32 -3.67
N SER A 223 18.21 -0.41 -2.59
CA SER A 223 18.19 0.12 -1.22
C SER A 223 19.58 0.26 -0.59
N GLY A 224 20.65 0.13 -1.36
CA GLY A 224 22.04 0.25 -0.89
C GLY A 224 22.42 1.68 -0.51
N LEU A 225 23.42 1.80 0.38
CA LEU A 225 23.99 3.10 0.72
C LEU A 225 24.88 3.61 -0.41
N ARG A 226 24.77 4.92 -0.71
CA ARG A 226 25.66 5.64 -1.62
C ARG A 226 26.47 6.67 -0.83
N HIS A 227 27.73 6.84 -1.21
CA HIS A 227 28.53 7.97 -0.73
C HIS A 227 27.99 9.27 -1.35
N ILE A 228 27.89 10.32 -0.50
CA ILE A 228 27.54 11.68 -0.92
C ILE A 228 28.86 12.40 -1.17
N ASP A 229 29.10 12.83 -2.41
CA ASP A 229 30.30 13.56 -2.81
C ASP A 229 30.21 15.04 -2.47
#